data_62d4f043c0042e0d7073f7857b04e477
#
_entry.id   62d4f043c0042e0d7073f7857b04e477
#
_cell.length_a   1.000
_cell.length_b   1.000
_cell.length_c   1.000
_cell.angle_alpha   90.00
_cell.angle_beta   90.00
_cell.angle_gamma   90.00
#
_symmetry.space_group_name_H-M   'P 1'
#
loop_
_entity.id
_entity.type
_entity.pdbx_description
1 polymer ?
#
loop_
_entity_poly.entity_id
_entity_poly.type
_entity_poly.pdbx_seq_one_letter_code
_entity_poly.pdbx_strand_id
1 'polypeptide(L)'
;RTFDVMPIAGEEPVLQVIVSGAEETPVYITVTDTQILCLAYLFDEQELAPERLNELHENMLRISVPMPLSSLGKTGQHYVVYGALSPTSGTSEIMQELVTLAENAIDLLQTFEDYLA
;
A
#
# COMPACT_ATOMS: atom_id res chain seq x y z
N ARG A 1 3.50 -6.81 -17.37
CA ARG A 1 2.79 -7.46 -16.28
C ARG A 1 1.30 -7.45 -16.51
N THR A 2 0.61 -8.43 -15.96
CA THR A 2 -0.84 -8.50 -16.02
C THR A 2 -1.46 -8.02 -14.72
N PHE A 3 -2.69 -7.50 -14.84
CA PHE A 3 -3.46 -7.00 -13.70
C PHE A 3 -4.80 -7.72 -13.68
N ASP A 4 -5.16 -8.23 -12.52
CA ASP A 4 -6.47 -8.82 -12.29
C ASP A 4 -7.28 -7.83 -11.45
N VAL A 5 -8.33 -7.26 -12.02
CA VAL A 5 -9.10 -6.18 -11.43
C VAL A 5 -10.48 -6.67 -11.03
N MET A 6 -10.85 -6.43 -9.78
CA MET A 6 -12.14 -6.84 -9.25
C MET A 6 -12.76 -5.71 -8.42
N PRO A 7 -14.01 -5.32 -8.70
CA PRO A 7 -14.69 -4.35 -7.85
C PRO A 7 -15.04 -4.97 -6.50
N ILE A 8 -14.93 -4.14 -5.45
CA ILE A 8 -15.29 -4.54 -4.09
C ILE A 8 -16.61 -3.89 -3.74
N ALA A 9 -17.56 -4.68 -3.27
CA ALA A 9 -18.87 -4.17 -2.86
C ALA A 9 -18.74 -3.32 -1.60
N GLY A 10 -19.48 -2.20 -1.55
CA GLY A 10 -19.44 -1.28 -0.43
C GLY A 10 -20.13 0.03 -0.78
N GLU A 11 -20.16 0.95 0.18
CA GLU A 11 -20.76 2.27 -0.03
C GLU A 11 -19.98 3.13 -1.00
N GLU A 12 -18.65 2.98 -1.03
CA GLU A 12 -17.79 3.71 -1.95
C GLU A 12 -17.17 2.74 -2.95
N PRO A 13 -16.99 3.16 -4.21
CA PRO A 13 -16.37 2.29 -5.20
C PRO A 13 -14.89 2.04 -4.86
N VAL A 14 -14.54 0.77 -4.72
CA VAL A 14 -13.17 0.33 -4.50
C VAL A 14 -12.86 -0.77 -5.51
N LEU A 15 -11.70 -0.67 -6.15
CA LEU A 15 -11.20 -1.73 -7.02
C LEU A 15 -10.06 -2.46 -6.31
N GLN A 16 -10.08 -3.79 -6.35
CA GLN A 16 -8.96 -4.60 -5.94
C GLN A 16 -8.18 -4.98 -7.19
N VAL A 17 -6.88 -4.73 -7.17
CA VAL A 17 -5.99 -5.07 -8.28
C VAL A 17 -4.92 -6.03 -7.81
N ILE A 18 -4.83 -7.17 -8.48
CA ILE A 18 -3.77 -8.15 -8.23
C ILE A 18 -2.78 -8.05 -9.37
N VAL A 19 -1.54 -7.69 -9.03
CA VAL A 19 -0.45 -7.56 -9.98
C VAL A 19 0.27 -8.90 -10.10
N SER A 20 0.50 -9.37 -11.32
CA SER A 20 1.22 -10.63 -11.53
C SER A 20 2.60 -10.57 -10.90
N GLY A 21 2.98 -11.60 -10.15
CA GLY A 21 4.22 -11.65 -9.38
C GLY A 21 4.11 -11.05 -7.99
N ALA A 22 2.96 -10.46 -7.64
CA ALA A 22 2.72 -9.86 -6.33
C ALA A 22 1.31 -10.20 -5.84
N GLU A 23 0.91 -11.44 -6.02
CA GLU A 23 -0.46 -11.89 -5.71
C GLU A 23 -0.81 -11.82 -4.23
N GLU A 24 0.20 -11.88 -3.36
CA GLU A 24 -0.01 -11.84 -1.91
C GLU A 24 -0.20 -10.41 -1.37
N THR A 25 0.05 -9.41 -2.20
CA THR A 25 -0.09 -8.01 -1.81
C THR A 25 -1.04 -7.27 -2.76
N PRO A 26 -2.35 -7.53 -2.67
CA PRO A 26 -3.31 -6.83 -3.53
C PRO A 26 -3.25 -5.31 -3.28
N VAL A 27 -3.50 -4.55 -4.34
CA VAL A 27 -3.58 -3.09 -4.28
C VAL A 27 -5.05 -2.69 -4.39
N TYR A 28 -5.46 -1.77 -3.53
CA TYR A 28 -6.82 -1.24 -3.55
C TYR A 28 -6.81 0.19 -4.06
N ILE A 29 -7.74 0.50 -4.95
CA ILE A 29 -7.85 1.81 -5.58
C ILE A 29 -9.18 2.43 -5.24
N THR A 30 -9.14 3.67 -4.74
CA THR A 30 -10.33 4.51 -4.59
C THR A 30 -10.12 5.80 -5.37
N VAL A 31 -11.20 6.31 -5.96
CA VAL A 31 -11.17 7.54 -6.73
C VAL A 31 -12.11 8.55 -6.08
N THR A 32 -11.59 9.73 -5.80
CA THR A 32 -12.38 10.85 -5.28
C THR A 32 -12.22 12.05 -6.23
N ASP A 33 -12.88 13.15 -5.90
CA ASP A 33 -12.76 14.38 -6.70
C ASP A 33 -11.35 14.96 -6.65
N THR A 34 -10.57 14.62 -5.63
CA THR A 34 -9.26 15.24 -5.38
C THR A 34 -8.09 14.33 -5.71
N GLN A 35 -8.29 13.01 -5.73
CA GLN A 35 -7.17 12.10 -5.93
C GLN A 35 -7.61 10.69 -6.31
N ILE A 36 -6.70 9.96 -6.93
CA ILE A 36 -6.76 8.50 -7.04
C ILE A 36 -5.83 7.97 -5.95
N LEU A 37 -6.39 7.27 -4.98
CA LEU A 37 -5.60 6.70 -3.88
C LEU A 37 -5.40 5.21 -4.12
N CYS A 38 -4.13 4.80 -4.12
CA CYS A 38 -3.75 3.39 -4.24
C CYS A 38 -3.08 2.97 -2.94
N LEU A 39 -3.49 1.84 -2.36
CA LEU A 39 -2.87 1.36 -1.13
C LEU A 39 -2.79 -0.16 -1.09
N ALA A 40 -1.81 -0.65 -0.34
CA ALA A 40 -1.68 -2.06 -0.01
C ALA A 40 -1.53 -2.21 1.50
N TYR A 41 -2.19 -3.22 2.06
CA TYR A 41 -2.10 -3.51 3.49
C TYR A 41 -0.82 -4.28 3.78
N LEU A 42 -0.13 -3.90 4.84
CA LEU A 42 1.09 -4.56 5.29
C LEU A 42 0.80 -5.50 6.45
N PHE A 43 0.42 -4.95 7.58
CA PHE A 43 0.11 -5.73 8.78
C PHE A 43 -0.82 -4.95 9.69
N ASP A 44 -1.48 -5.69 10.59
CA ASP A 44 -2.35 -5.12 11.61
C ASP A 44 -1.53 -4.81 12.86
N GLU A 45 -1.95 -3.78 13.60
CA GLU A 45 -1.29 -3.40 14.85
C GLU A 45 -1.18 -4.57 15.83
N GLN A 46 -2.18 -5.46 15.83
CA GLN A 46 -2.21 -6.62 16.72
C GLN A 46 -1.15 -7.66 16.39
N GLU A 47 -0.62 -7.66 15.17
CA GLU A 47 0.42 -8.58 14.74
C GLU A 47 1.82 -8.15 15.19
N LEU A 48 1.95 -6.95 15.74
CA LEU A 48 3.24 -6.34 16.06
C LEU A 48 3.62 -6.57 17.52
N ALA A 49 4.92 -6.61 17.79
CA ALA A 49 5.47 -6.65 19.13
C ALA A 49 5.29 -5.27 19.78
N PRO A 50 4.45 -5.16 20.84
CA PRO A 50 4.12 -3.85 21.41
C PRO A 50 5.33 -3.06 21.92
N GLU A 51 6.34 -3.77 22.43
CA GLU A 51 7.55 -3.15 23.00
C GLU A 51 8.45 -2.52 21.93
N ARG A 52 8.20 -2.80 20.66
CA ARG A 52 9.01 -2.28 19.55
C ARG A 52 8.29 -1.27 18.68
N LEU A 53 7.08 -0.83 19.06
CA LEU A 53 6.28 0.06 18.24
C LEU A 53 6.97 1.41 17.98
N ASN A 54 7.60 1.99 18.97
CA ASN A 54 8.29 3.27 18.79
C ASN A 54 9.45 3.15 17.81
N GLU A 55 10.20 2.08 17.87
CA GLU A 55 11.30 1.79 16.96
C GLU A 55 10.76 1.58 15.53
N LEU A 56 9.67 0.84 15.41
CA LEU A 56 9.01 0.60 14.13
C LEU A 56 8.60 1.92 13.48
N HIS A 57 7.90 2.78 14.22
CA HIS A 57 7.42 4.05 13.68
C HIS A 57 8.56 4.95 13.23
N GLU A 58 9.64 5.00 14.00
CA GLU A 58 10.82 5.77 13.62
C GLU A 58 11.41 5.27 12.30
N ASN A 59 11.54 3.95 12.15
CA ASN A 59 12.08 3.36 10.94
C ASN A 59 11.15 3.54 9.75
N MET A 60 9.84 3.46 9.96
CA MET A 60 8.86 3.68 8.89
C MET A 60 8.95 5.11 8.36
N LEU A 61 9.08 6.10 9.24
CA LEU A 61 9.23 7.49 8.83
C LEU A 61 10.49 7.70 8.01
N ARG A 62 11.59 7.08 8.41
CA ARG A 62 12.87 7.22 7.70
C ARG A 62 12.86 6.55 6.33
N ILE A 63 12.29 5.37 6.24
CA ILE A 63 12.23 4.59 5.00
C ILE A 63 11.28 5.23 4.00
N SER A 64 10.23 5.88 4.48
CA SER A 64 9.21 6.48 3.61
C SER A 64 9.78 7.56 2.70
N VAL A 65 10.79 8.30 3.17
CA VAL A 65 11.33 9.43 2.40
C VAL A 65 11.99 9.02 1.08
N PRO A 66 12.91 8.04 1.07
CA PRO A 66 13.57 7.64 -0.19
C PRO A 66 12.77 6.66 -1.03
N MET A 67 11.65 6.15 -0.53
CA MET A 67 10.89 5.12 -1.24
C MET A 67 10.22 5.71 -2.49
N PRO A 68 10.41 5.08 -3.67
CA PRO A 68 9.85 5.65 -4.90
C PRO A 68 8.32 5.56 -4.93
N LEU A 69 7.68 6.67 -5.25
CA LEU A 69 6.25 6.82 -5.53
C LEU A 69 5.30 6.47 -4.39
N SER A 70 5.80 6.03 -3.24
CA SER A 70 4.96 5.53 -2.15
C SER A 70 5.36 6.14 -0.82
N SER A 71 4.45 6.09 0.13
CA SER A 71 4.68 6.50 1.51
C SER A 71 4.05 5.48 2.44
N LEU A 72 4.48 5.48 3.68
CA LEU A 72 3.92 4.62 4.72
C LEU A 72 2.91 5.38 5.54
N GLY A 73 1.86 4.70 5.97
CA GLY A 73 0.82 5.29 6.77
C GLY A 73 0.08 4.25 7.60
N LYS A 74 -0.96 4.71 8.24
CA LYS A 74 -1.80 3.87 9.08
C LYS A 74 -3.25 4.30 8.91
N THR A 75 -4.13 3.32 8.69
CA THR A 75 -5.57 3.57 8.64
C THR A 75 -6.25 2.63 9.64
N GLY A 76 -6.92 3.20 10.66
CA GLY A 76 -7.42 2.40 11.77
C GLY A 76 -6.28 1.66 12.46
N GLN A 77 -6.35 0.34 12.49
CA GLN A 77 -5.33 -0.52 13.08
C GLN A 77 -4.38 -1.11 12.04
N HIS A 78 -4.55 -0.73 10.76
CA HIS A 78 -3.77 -1.32 9.67
C HIS A 78 -2.65 -0.41 9.22
N TYR A 79 -1.46 -0.96 9.09
CA TYR A 79 -0.33 -0.26 8.46
C TYR A 79 -0.39 -0.50 6.97
N VAL A 80 -0.18 0.58 6.21
CA VAL A 80 -0.34 0.55 4.76
C VAL A 80 0.84 1.22 4.09
N VAL A 81 1.12 0.81 2.87
CA VAL A 81 1.91 1.57 1.92
C VAL A 81 0.95 2.11 0.88
N TYR A 82 1.10 3.38 0.51
CA TYR A 82 0.13 4.04 -0.35
C TYR A 82 0.79 5.08 -1.24
N GLY A 83 0.07 5.43 -2.29
CA GLY A 83 0.43 6.54 -3.16
C GLY A 83 -0.83 7.21 -3.68
N ALA A 84 -0.73 8.48 -4.02
CA ALA A 84 -1.85 9.25 -4.54
C ALA A 84 -1.47 9.84 -5.90
N LEU A 85 -2.44 9.82 -6.81
CA LEU A 85 -2.31 10.37 -8.15
C LEU A 85 -3.38 11.43 -8.37
N SER A 86 -3.10 12.35 -9.29
CA SER A 86 -4.11 13.29 -9.75
C SER A 86 -5.30 12.53 -10.36
N PRO A 87 -6.55 12.98 -10.15
CA PRO A 87 -7.71 12.36 -10.78
C PRO A 87 -7.65 12.35 -12.30
N THR A 88 -6.81 13.20 -12.89
CA THR A 88 -6.64 13.28 -14.34
C THR A 88 -5.50 12.42 -14.86
N SER A 89 -4.90 11.58 -14.00
CA SER A 89 -3.79 10.71 -14.42
C SER A 89 -4.24 9.71 -15.47
N GLY A 90 -3.35 9.47 -16.44
CA GLY A 90 -3.61 8.51 -17.50
C GLY A 90 -3.36 7.08 -17.07
N THR A 91 -3.73 6.14 -17.94
CA THR A 91 -3.58 4.71 -17.70
C THR A 91 -2.12 4.31 -17.42
N SER A 92 -1.18 4.92 -18.15
CA SER A 92 0.24 4.61 -18.00
C SER A 92 0.76 4.95 -16.60
N GLU A 93 0.39 6.11 -16.07
CA GLU A 93 0.80 6.53 -14.73
C GLU A 93 0.16 5.64 -13.66
N ILE A 94 -1.10 5.28 -13.85
CA ILE A 94 -1.80 4.40 -12.90
C ILE A 94 -1.15 3.02 -12.87
N MET A 95 -0.83 2.46 -14.03
CA MET A 95 -0.18 1.15 -14.11
C MET A 95 1.20 1.16 -13.46
N GLN A 96 1.98 2.21 -13.68
CA GLN A 96 3.29 2.36 -13.05
C GLN A 96 3.16 2.43 -11.53
N GLU A 97 2.19 3.19 -11.04
CA GLU A 97 1.92 3.30 -9.60
C GLU A 97 1.57 1.94 -8.99
N LEU A 98 0.71 1.17 -9.65
CA LEU A 98 0.28 -0.15 -9.16
C LEU A 98 1.44 -1.12 -9.05
N VAL A 99 2.28 -1.18 -10.07
CA VAL A 99 3.44 -2.09 -10.07
C VAL A 99 4.44 -1.69 -8.98
N THR A 100 4.75 -0.41 -8.90
CA THR A 100 5.70 0.10 -7.91
C THR A 100 5.20 -0.14 -6.50
N LEU A 101 3.91 0.13 -6.26
CA LEU A 101 3.31 -0.06 -4.95
C LEU A 101 3.33 -1.53 -4.52
N ALA A 102 2.99 -2.44 -5.43
CA ALA A 102 3.00 -3.87 -5.15
C ALA A 102 4.42 -4.35 -4.82
N GLU A 103 5.42 -3.89 -5.56
CA GLU A 103 6.82 -4.24 -5.30
C GLU A 103 7.29 -3.67 -3.95
N ASN A 104 6.95 -2.41 -3.67
CA ASN A 104 7.28 -1.79 -2.39
C ASN A 104 6.63 -2.54 -1.22
N ALA A 105 5.39 -2.99 -1.38
CA ALA A 105 4.70 -3.75 -0.34
C ALA A 105 5.43 -5.04 0.01
N ILE A 106 5.89 -5.78 -1.01
CA ILE A 106 6.66 -7.02 -0.79
C ILE A 106 7.95 -6.72 -0.02
N ASP A 107 8.68 -5.70 -0.45
CA ASP A 107 9.95 -5.33 0.18
C ASP A 107 9.74 -4.89 1.62
N LEU A 108 8.66 -4.14 1.89
CA LEU A 108 8.36 -3.65 3.23
C LEU A 108 7.95 -4.78 4.17
N LEU A 109 7.20 -5.75 3.69
CA LEU A 109 6.84 -6.92 4.50
C LEU A 109 8.09 -7.68 4.95
N GLN A 110 9.07 -7.81 4.08
CA GLN A 110 10.34 -8.45 4.42
C GLN A 110 11.15 -7.59 5.39
N THR A 111 11.20 -6.29 5.13
CA THR A 111 11.97 -5.35 5.96
C THR A 111 11.48 -5.32 7.40
N PHE A 112 10.17 -5.39 7.59
CA PHE A 112 9.57 -5.24 8.92
C PHE A 112 9.14 -6.56 9.57
N GLU A 113 9.49 -7.71 8.99
CA GLU A 113 9.03 -8.99 9.54
C GLU A 113 9.54 -9.24 10.96
N ASP A 114 10.70 -8.69 11.34
CA ASP A 114 11.26 -8.85 12.69
C ASP A 114 10.44 -8.12 13.75
N TYR A 115 9.56 -7.20 13.36
CA TYR A 115 8.69 -6.48 14.28
C TYR A 115 7.39 -7.24 14.60
N LEU A 116 7.12 -8.31 13.87
CA LEU A 116 5.94 -9.14 14.10
C LEU A 116 6.12 -9.96 15.38
N ALA A 117 5.03 -10.06 16.14
CA ALA A 117 5.05 -10.81 17.39
C ALA A 117 5.10 -12.33 17.15
#